data_0becbe15186398edd7a3ba5c4363c62a
#
_entry.id   0becbe15186398edd7a3ba5c4363c62a
#
_cell.length_a   1.000
_cell.length_b   1.000
_cell.length_c   1.000
_cell.angle_alpha   90.00
_cell.angle_beta   90.00
_cell.angle_gamma   90.00
#
_symmetry.space_group_name_H-M   'P 1'
#
loop_
_entity.id
_entity.type
_entity.pdbx_description
1 polymer ?
#
loop_
_entity_poly.entity_id
_entity_poly.type
_entity_poly.pdbx_seq_one_letter_code
_entity_poly.pdbx_strand_id
1 'polypeptide(L)'
;MGIIALLTDFGVKDPYVGVMKGVILSIDPNAVIIDITHGVGKYQVLQGALILKSCYKYFPKGTIFTVVVDPGVGSVRRAIIIRASNYVFIGPDNGVLTPAAFDDGVVDVYEIKKYLLPVVSRTFHGRDIFAPAAAYISKGGLIKDIGEEIDVNGIVTVEIGGAEVRDGEVVGRVIYIDSFGNAVTNIHPNNLRSLSIDEGDLVNVEVNGVQYKIPWVKAYSDVKQGKLLIITNSFNYIELSVNQGNASKTLRLKVGSEVVVKPCG
;
A
#
# COMPACT_ATOMS: atom_id res chain seq x y z
N MET A 1 -21.62 -8.13 12.88
CA MET A 1 -20.78 -6.93 13.15
C MET A 1 -19.55 -7.03 12.27
N GLY A 2 -19.49 -6.23 11.23
CA GLY A 2 -18.38 -6.27 10.26
C GLY A 2 -17.34 -5.19 10.57
N ILE A 3 -16.10 -5.45 10.19
CA ILE A 3 -15.01 -4.47 10.26
C ILE A 3 -14.79 -3.90 8.87
N ILE A 4 -14.80 -2.56 8.76
CA ILE A 4 -14.50 -1.83 7.52
C ILE A 4 -13.23 -1.01 7.75
N ALA A 5 -12.16 -1.34 7.02
CA ALA A 5 -10.89 -0.64 7.12
C ALA A 5 -10.74 0.33 5.94
N LEU A 6 -10.51 1.61 6.24
CA LEU A 6 -10.43 2.69 5.25
C LEU A 6 -8.98 3.06 4.96
N LEU A 7 -8.64 3.15 3.68
CA LEU A 7 -7.35 3.66 3.18
C LEU A 7 -7.62 4.63 2.04
N THR A 8 -7.15 5.87 2.14
CA THR A 8 -7.38 6.89 1.10
C THR A 8 -6.20 7.86 0.97
N ASP A 9 -6.20 8.65 -0.09
CA ASP A 9 -5.33 9.81 -0.29
C ASP A 9 -6.03 11.15 0.04
N PHE A 10 -7.17 11.13 0.74
CA PHE A 10 -7.99 12.33 0.98
C PHE A 10 -7.38 13.29 2.01
N GLY A 11 -6.50 12.80 2.88
CA GLY A 11 -6.06 13.54 4.06
C GLY A 11 -7.16 13.62 5.11
N VAL A 12 -6.92 14.42 6.14
CA VAL A 12 -7.84 14.62 7.28
C VAL A 12 -8.33 16.06 7.43
N LYS A 13 -7.93 16.93 6.49
CA LYS A 13 -8.28 18.35 6.53
C LYS A 13 -9.70 18.60 6.00
N ASP A 14 -10.08 17.88 4.96
CA ASP A 14 -11.36 18.00 4.29
C ASP A 14 -12.39 16.99 4.83
N PRO A 15 -13.70 17.21 4.62
CA PRO A 15 -14.75 16.37 5.22
C PRO A 15 -14.89 14.97 4.58
N TYR A 16 -14.14 14.64 3.54
CA TYR A 16 -14.36 13.46 2.69
C TYR A 16 -14.42 12.15 3.49
N VAL A 17 -13.45 11.92 4.37
CA VAL A 17 -13.40 10.72 5.21
C VAL A 17 -14.58 10.67 6.18
N GLY A 18 -14.88 11.79 6.86
CA GLY A 18 -16.01 11.87 7.78
C GLY A 18 -17.33 11.56 7.10
N VAL A 19 -17.52 12.07 5.87
CA VAL A 19 -18.74 11.83 5.09
C VAL A 19 -18.84 10.36 4.66
N MET A 20 -17.73 9.71 4.25
CA MET A 20 -17.73 8.27 3.97
C MET A 20 -18.16 7.45 5.19
N LYS A 21 -17.62 7.77 6.38
CA LYS A 21 -18.01 7.12 7.64
C LYS A 21 -19.47 7.34 7.97
N GLY A 22 -19.98 8.55 7.78
CA GLY A 22 -21.40 8.88 7.96
C GLY A 22 -22.30 8.03 7.07
N VAL A 23 -21.93 7.83 5.80
CA VAL A 23 -22.66 6.96 4.87
C VAL A 23 -22.61 5.49 5.31
N ILE A 24 -21.43 5.00 5.72
CA ILE A 24 -21.31 3.64 6.26
C ILE A 24 -22.26 3.43 7.43
N LEU A 25 -22.24 4.31 8.43
CA LEU A 25 -23.06 4.21 9.64
C LEU A 25 -24.54 4.40 9.37
N SER A 26 -24.94 5.11 8.32
CA SER A 26 -26.36 5.23 7.92
C SER A 26 -26.92 3.92 7.36
N ILE A 27 -26.06 3.04 6.80
CA ILE A 27 -26.46 1.76 6.21
C ILE A 27 -26.24 0.60 7.21
N ASP A 28 -25.11 0.58 7.89
CA ASP A 28 -24.75 -0.36 8.96
C ASP A 28 -24.32 0.39 10.23
N PRO A 29 -25.26 0.74 11.13
CA PRO A 29 -24.95 1.45 12.38
C PRO A 29 -24.03 0.67 13.33
N ASN A 30 -23.88 -0.65 13.13
CA ASN A 30 -23.05 -1.52 13.95
C ASN A 30 -21.66 -1.78 13.34
N ALA A 31 -21.32 -1.19 12.20
CA ALA A 31 -20.02 -1.35 11.58
C ALA A 31 -18.89 -0.80 12.46
N VAL A 32 -17.83 -1.57 12.63
CA VAL A 32 -16.59 -1.06 13.21
C VAL A 32 -15.74 -0.48 12.09
N ILE A 33 -15.51 0.83 12.14
CA ILE A 33 -14.72 1.52 11.12
C ILE A 33 -13.32 1.79 11.66
N ILE A 34 -12.30 1.35 10.93
CA ILE A 34 -10.89 1.54 11.27
C ILE A 34 -10.20 2.31 10.16
N ASP A 35 -9.50 3.37 10.50
CA ASP A 35 -8.63 4.08 9.56
C ASP A 35 -7.26 3.39 9.50
N ILE A 36 -6.88 2.89 8.32
CA ILE A 36 -5.50 2.49 8.07
C ILE A 36 -4.66 3.75 7.94
N THR A 37 -4.99 4.56 6.96
CA THR A 37 -4.42 5.89 6.76
C THR A 37 -5.23 6.66 5.71
N HIS A 38 -5.22 7.98 5.84
CA HIS A 38 -5.72 8.89 4.81
C HIS A 38 -4.60 9.77 4.22
N GLY A 39 -3.36 9.45 4.60
CA GLY A 39 -2.15 10.17 4.22
C GLY A 39 -1.40 9.57 3.02
N VAL A 40 -2.03 8.72 2.21
CA VAL A 40 -1.44 8.31 0.92
C VAL A 40 -1.19 9.56 0.09
N GLY A 41 -0.03 9.63 -0.56
CA GLY A 41 0.26 10.74 -1.48
C GLY A 41 -0.83 10.86 -2.55
N LYS A 42 -1.22 12.09 -2.88
CA LYS A 42 -2.29 12.35 -3.85
C LYS A 42 -2.04 11.60 -5.16
N TYR A 43 -3.02 10.80 -5.57
CA TYR A 43 -2.99 10.01 -6.81
C TYR A 43 -1.92 8.90 -6.85
N GLN A 44 -1.24 8.61 -5.73
CA GLN A 44 -0.16 7.62 -5.66
C GLN A 44 -0.72 6.21 -5.48
N VAL A 45 -1.26 5.61 -6.55
CA VAL A 45 -1.87 4.28 -6.55
C VAL A 45 -0.92 3.21 -6.03
N LEU A 46 0.33 3.20 -6.51
CA LEU A 46 1.35 2.24 -6.07
C LEU A 46 1.63 2.35 -4.56
N GLN A 47 1.71 3.57 -4.03
CA GLN A 47 1.90 3.79 -2.59
C GLN A 47 0.72 3.24 -1.78
N GLY A 48 -0.52 3.49 -2.23
CA GLY A 48 -1.71 2.93 -1.60
C GLY A 48 -1.71 1.39 -1.59
N ALA A 49 -1.32 0.79 -2.71
CA ALA A 49 -1.19 -0.66 -2.85
C ALA A 49 -0.12 -1.26 -1.92
N LEU A 50 1.04 -0.60 -1.80
CA LEU A 50 2.11 -0.99 -0.87
C LEU A 50 1.65 -0.94 0.58
N ILE A 51 1.04 0.17 0.99
CA ILE A 51 0.53 0.34 2.35
C ILE A 51 -0.52 -0.73 2.65
N LEU A 52 -1.48 -0.95 1.75
CA LEU A 52 -2.48 -1.99 1.92
C LEU A 52 -1.84 -3.38 2.09
N LYS A 53 -0.94 -3.75 1.19
CA LYS A 53 -0.24 -5.05 1.23
C LYS A 53 0.58 -5.22 2.50
N SER A 54 1.15 -4.16 3.05
CA SER A 54 1.96 -4.22 4.24
C SER A 54 1.17 -4.47 5.53
N CYS A 55 -0.13 -4.14 5.55
CA CYS A 55 -0.91 -4.13 6.79
C CYS A 55 -2.12 -5.08 6.81
N TYR A 56 -2.68 -5.50 5.68
CA TYR A 56 -3.96 -6.21 5.64
C TYR A 56 -3.96 -7.50 6.48
N LYS A 57 -2.84 -8.23 6.56
CA LYS A 57 -2.71 -9.47 7.31
C LYS A 57 -2.85 -9.32 8.83
N TYR A 58 -2.71 -8.11 9.35
CA TYR A 58 -2.85 -7.81 10.78
C TYR A 58 -4.30 -7.57 11.20
N PHE A 59 -5.23 -7.54 10.25
CA PHE A 59 -6.64 -7.37 10.53
C PHE A 59 -7.34 -8.72 10.74
N PRO A 60 -8.43 -8.75 11.53
CA PRO A 60 -9.25 -9.95 11.66
C PRO A 60 -9.78 -10.44 10.31
N LYS A 61 -9.86 -11.76 10.13
CA LYS A 61 -10.49 -12.35 8.93
C LYS A 61 -11.91 -11.85 8.78
N GLY A 62 -12.35 -11.64 7.55
CA GLY A 62 -13.64 -11.05 7.23
C GLY A 62 -13.64 -9.51 7.20
N THR A 63 -12.49 -8.85 7.46
CA THR A 63 -12.40 -7.39 7.30
C THR A 63 -12.62 -6.99 5.84
N ILE A 64 -13.37 -5.91 5.66
CA ILE A 64 -13.65 -5.28 4.36
C ILE A 64 -12.73 -4.08 4.22
N PHE A 65 -11.75 -4.18 3.34
CA PHE A 65 -10.83 -3.08 3.01
C PHE A 65 -11.46 -2.19 1.94
N THR A 66 -11.74 -0.95 2.29
CA THR A 66 -12.28 0.06 1.37
C THR A 66 -11.17 1.05 1.06
N VAL A 67 -10.63 0.94 -0.15
CA VAL A 67 -9.43 1.68 -0.56
C VAL A 67 -9.77 2.65 -1.67
N VAL A 68 -9.49 3.94 -1.45
CA VAL A 68 -9.83 4.99 -2.41
C VAL A 68 -8.60 5.89 -2.65
N VAL A 69 -7.78 5.47 -3.60
CA VAL A 69 -6.74 6.28 -4.25
C VAL A 69 -7.09 6.24 -5.74
N ASP A 70 -7.78 7.27 -6.22
CA ASP A 70 -8.57 7.18 -7.45
C ASP A 70 -8.39 8.38 -8.38
N PRO A 71 -7.26 8.44 -9.11
CA PRO A 71 -7.06 9.49 -10.12
C PRO A 71 -8.04 9.41 -11.29
N GLY A 72 -8.74 8.27 -11.45
CA GLY A 72 -9.72 8.02 -12.51
C GLY A 72 -11.18 8.18 -12.09
N VAL A 73 -11.48 8.82 -10.95
CA VAL A 73 -12.85 9.01 -10.49
C VAL A 73 -13.74 9.66 -11.55
N GLY A 74 -14.93 9.10 -11.78
CA GLY A 74 -15.88 9.62 -12.79
C GLY A 74 -15.56 9.29 -14.24
N SER A 75 -14.46 8.57 -14.52
CA SER A 75 -14.12 8.05 -15.85
C SER A 75 -14.78 6.68 -16.12
N VAL A 76 -14.36 6.02 -17.18
CA VAL A 76 -14.82 4.65 -17.54
C VAL A 76 -14.21 3.54 -16.67
N ARG A 77 -13.33 3.86 -15.72
CA ARG A 77 -12.73 2.87 -14.82
C ARG A 77 -13.83 2.19 -13.99
N ARG A 78 -13.74 0.86 -13.85
CA ARG A 78 -14.69 0.06 -13.08
C ARG A 78 -14.56 0.34 -11.58
N ALA A 79 -15.66 0.18 -10.86
CA ALA A 79 -15.68 0.05 -9.40
C ALA A 79 -15.78 -1.43 -9.08
N ILE A 80 -14.84 -1.99 -8.32
CA ILE A 80 -14.75 -3.44 -8.12
C ILE A 80 -14.77 -3.85 -6.66
N ILE A 81 -15.22 -5.10 -6.45
CA ILE A 81 -15.11 -5.84 -5.21
C ILE A 81 -14.30 -7.09 -5.52
N ILE A 82 -13.21 -7.32 -4.80
CA ILE A 82 -12.43 -8.55 -4.87
C ILE A 82 -12.71 -9.34 -3.59
N ARG A 83 -13.28 -10.53 -3.72
CA ARG A 83 -13.36 -11.48 -2.64
C ARG A 83 -12.13 -12.38 -2.68
N ALA A 84 -11.35 -12.37 -1.62
CA ALA A 84 -10.18 -13.21 -1.46
C ALA A 84 -10.42 -14.27 -0.36
N SER A 85 -9.41 -15.07 -0.05
CA SER A 85 -9.54 -16.21 0.86
C SER A 85 -10.02 -15.81 2.26
N ASN A 86 -9.54 -14.68 2.79
CA ASN A 86 -9.86 -14.24 4.14
C ASN A 86 -10.51 -12.85 4.20
N TYR A 87 -10.43 -12.06 3.13
CA TYR A 87 -10.80 -10.63 3.14
C TYR A 87 -11.61 -10.24 1.92
N VAL A 88 -12.24 -9.07 2.02
CA VAL A 88 -12.92 -8.41 0.89
C VAL A 88 -12.24 -7.07 0.65
N PHE A 89 -11.92 -6.77 -0.61
CA PHE A 89 -11.28 -5.52 -1.02
C PHE A 89 -12.21 -4.77 -1.97
N ILE A 90 -12.48 -3.50 -1.68
CA ILE A 90 -13.41 -2.65 -2.44
C ILE A 90 -12.70 -1.37 -2.84
N GLY A 91 -12.79 -1.00 -4.10
CA GLY A 91 -12.17 0.23 -4.61
C GLY A 91 -12.21 0.35 -6.12
N PRO A 92 -11.46 1.32 -6.67
CA PRO A 92 -11.30 1.50 -8.10
C PRO A 92 -10.48 0.36 -8.72
N ASP A 93 -10.85 -0.04 -9.93
CA ASP A 93 -10.07 -0.96 -10.75
C ASP A 93 -8.90 -0.20 -11.42
N ASN A 94 -7.88 0.08 -10.62
CA ASN A 94 -6.66 0.78 -11.04
C ASN A 94 -5.38 0.15 -10.46
N GLY A 95 -5.51 -1.05 -9.90
CA GLY A 95 -4.41 -1.83 -9.34
C GLY A 95 -4.15 -1.61 -7.84
N VAL A 96 -4.77 -0.64 -7.19
CA VAL A 96 -4.51 -0.35 -5.76
C VAL A 96 -4.82 -1.52 -4.84
N LEU A 97 -5.78 -2.38 -5.20
CA LEU A 97 -6.21 -3.55 -4.42
C LEU A 97 -5.38 -4.80 -4.69
N THR A 98 -4.87 -4.93 -5.92
CA THR A 98 -4.40 -6.21 -6.47
C THR A 98 -3.21 -6.82 -5.75
N PRO A 99 -2.16 -6.09 -5.28
CA PRO A 99 -1.05 -6.71 -4.59
C PRO A 99 -1.42 -7.37 -3.25
N ALA A 100 -2.41 -6.82 -2.53
CA ALA A 100 -2.90 -7.40 -1.29
C ALA A 100 -3.90 -8.55 -1.57
N ALA A 101 -4.80 -8.35 -2.51
CA ALA A 101 -5.81 -9.34 -2.85
C ALA A 101 -5.21 -10.62 -3.43
N PHE A 102 -4.22 -10.50 -4.35
CA PHE A 102 -3.52 -11.68 -4.88
C PHE A 102 -2.68 -12.40 -3.81
N ASP A 103 -2.08 -11.66 -2.89
CA ASP A 103 -1.32 -12.24 -1.78
C ASP A 103 -2.23 -13.00 -0.78
N ASP A 104 -3.49 -12.60 -0.62
CA ASP A 104 -4.50 -13.33 0.18
C ASP A 104 -5.16 -14.50 -0.59
N GLY A 105 -5.02 -14.53 -1.91
CA GLY A 105 -5.62 -15.53 -2.80
C GLY A 105 -7.02 -15.14 -3.26
N VAL A 106 -7.10 -14.53 -4.44
CA VAL A 106 -8.36 -14.11 -5.07
C VAL A 106 -9.26 -15.31 -5.34
N VAL A 107 -10.52 -15.21 -4.94
CA VAL A 107 -11.57 -16.22 -5.19
C VAL A 107 -12.43 -15.79 -6.37
N ASP A 108 -12.96 -14.56 -6.32
CA ASP A 108 -13.77 -13.98 -7.40
C ASP A 108 -13.69 -12.45 -7.36
N VAL A 109 -14.08 -11.83 -8.48
CA VAL A 109 -14.10 -10.38 -8.65
C VAL A 109 -15.44 -9.96 -9.22
N TYR A 110 -15.99 -8.87 -8.70
CA TYR A 110 -17.26 -8.31 -9.15
C TYR A 110 -17.08 -6.85 -9.54
N GLU A 111 -17.66 -6.46 -10.65
CA GLU A 111 -17.88 -5.04 -10.96
C GLU A 111 -19.17 -4.57 -10.30
N ILE A 112 -19.13 -3.48 -9.52
CA ILE A 112 -20.32 -2.90 -8.89
C ILE A 112 -21.20 -2.29 -9.97
N LYS A 113 -22.40 -2.84 -10.15
CA LYS A 113 -23.40 -2.40 -11.15
C LYS A 113 -24.61 -1.72 -10.52
N LYS A 114 -24.98 -2.13 -9.31
CA LYS A 114 -26.11 -1.55 -8.59
C LYS A 114 -25.61 -0.59 -7.51
N TYR A 115 -25.89 0.67 -7.72
CA TYR A 115 -25.59 1.70 -6.75
C TYR A 115 -26.67 1.77 -5.68
N LEU A 116 -26.26 1.85 -4.42
CA LEU A 116 -27.17 1.78 -3.26
C LEU A 116 -27.70 3.16 -2.84
N LEU A 117 -27.10 4.23 -3.34
CA LEU A 117 -27.58 5.59 -3.13
C LEU A 117 -28.34 6.09 -4.38
N PRO A 118 -29.37 6.92 -4.20
CA PRO A 118 -30.19 7.40 -5.32
C PRO A 118 -29.46 8.35 -6.28
N VAL A 119 -28.39 8.97 -5.80
CA VAL A 119 -27.56 9.91 -6.58
C VAL A 119 -26.09 9.55 -6.42
N VAL A 120 -25.39 9.43 -7.54
CA VAL A 120 -23.95 9.16 -7.60
C VAL A 120 -23.25 10.35 -8.25
N SER A 121 -22.37 11.00 -7.49
CA SER A 121 -21.53 12.10 -7.99
C SER A 121 -20.42 11.55 -8.88
N ARG A 122 -20.07 12.26 -9.93
CA ARG A 122 -18.93 11.94 -10.80
C ARG A 122 -17.57 12.19 -10.14
N THR A 123 -17.53 12.84 -8.99
CA THR A 123 -16.28 13.28 -8.33
C THR A 123 -16.08 12.65 -6.96
N PHE A 124 -17.04 11.84 -6.45
CA PHE A 124 -16.90 11.29 -5.11
C PHE A 124 -17.44 9.84 -5.00
N HIS A 125 -16.89 8.93 -5.79
CA HIS A 125 -17.23 7.52 -5.74
C HIS A 125 -16.89 6.86 -4.39
N GLY A 126 -15.95 7.41 -3.62
CA GLY A 126 -15.67 6.99 -2.24
C GLY A 126 -16.92 7.00 -1.37
N ARG A 127 -17.68 8.11 -1.43
CA ARG A 127 -18.93 8.29 -0.70
C ARG A 127 -20.10 7.52 -1.31
N ASP A 128 -20.22 7.55 -2.65
CA ASP A 128 -21.47 7.18 -3.32
C ASP A 128 -21.49 5.73 -3.78
N ILE A 129 -20.32 5.08 -3.93
CA ILE A 129 -20.19 3.72 -4.44
C ILE A 129 -19.48 2.82 -3.41
N PHE A 130 -18.24 3.17 -3.00
CA PHE A 130 -17.40 2.26 -2.22
C PHE A 130 -17.86 2.15 -0.77
N ALA A 131 -18.14 3.26 -0.10
CA ALA A 131 -18.63 3.26 1.29
C ALA A 131 -19.98 2.53 1.42
N PRO A 132 -20.99 2.79 0.54
CA PRO A 132 -22.25 2.04 0.57
C PRO A 132 -22.08 0.55 0.31
N ALA A 133 -21.24 0.15 -0.64
CA ALA A 133 -20.99 -1.27 -0.94
C ALA A 133 -20.35 -1.98 0.26
N ALA A 134 -19.36 -1.34 0.90
CA ALA A 134 -18.72 -1.86 2.11
C ALA A 134 -19.73 -2.06 3.25
N ALA A 135 -20.56 -1.06 3.51
CA ALA A 135 -21.57 -1.11 4.54
C ALA A 135 -22.64 -2.19 4.27
N TYR A 136 -23.07 -2.33 3.01
CA TYR A 136 -24.00 -3.38 2.60
C TYR A 136 -23.48 -4.78 2.89
N ILE A 137 -22.20 -5.04 2.52
CA ILE A 137 -21.56 -6.34 2.75
C ILE A 137 -21.32 -6.55 4.25
N SER A 138 -20.88 -5.52 4.99
CA SER A 138 -20.68 -5.56 6.45
C SER A 138 -21.96 -5.99 7.20
N LYS A 139 -23.12 -5.55 6.72
CA LYS A 139 -24.44 -5.90 7.26
C LYS A 139 -24.90 -7.31 6.89
N GLY A 140 -24.15 -8.05 6.07
CA GLY A 140 -24.48 -9.39 5.61
C GLY A 140 -25.11 -9.46 4.22
N GLY A 141 -25.10 -8.36 3.46
CA GLY A 141 -25.52 -8.33 2.07
C GLY A 141 -24.61 -9.18 1.17
N LEU A 142 -25.17 -9.80 0.14
CA LEU A 142 -24.42 -10.62 -0.79
C LEU A 142 -23.80 -9.75 -1.91
N ILE A 143 -22.54 -10.00 -2.23
CA ILE A 143 -21.82 -9.25 -3.28
C ILE A 143 -22.55 -9.31 -4.62
N LYS A 144 -23.09 -10.48 -4.97
CA LYS A 144 -23.85 -10.71 -6.22
C LYS A 144 -25.14 -9.89 -6.34
N ASP A 145 -25.65 -9.34 -5.23
CA ASP A 145 -26.86 -8.50 -5.28
C ASP A 145 -26.55 -7.08 -5.78
N ILE A 146 -25.27 -6.68 -5.74
CA ILE A 146 -24.81 -5.33 -6.11
C ILE A 146 -23.74 -5.33 -7.20
N GLY A 147 -23.20 -6.50 -7.56
CA GLY A 147 -22.14 -6.64 -8.57
C GLY A 147 -22.37 -7.78 -9.52
N GLU A 148 -21.77 -7.67 -10.71
CA GLU A 148 -21.67 -8.72 -11.71
C GLU A 148 -20.26 -9.30 -11.68
N GLU A 149 -20.15 -10.63 -11.68
CA GLU A 149 -18.86 -11.32 -11.69
C GLU A 149 -18.11 -11.03 -13.00
N ILE A 150 -16.83 -10.76 -12.90
CA ILE A 150 -15.94 -10.48 -14.02
C ILE A 150 -14.68 -11.35 -13.95
N ASP A 151 -14.03 -11.54 -15.10
CA ASP A 151 -12.77 -12.29 -15.17
C ASP A 151 -11.67 -11.60 -14.36
N VAL A 152 -11.04 -12.35 -13.46
CA VAL A 152 -9.91 -11.91 -12.65
C VAL A 152 -8.72 -11.46 -13.50
N ASN A 153 -8.51 -12.07 -14.67
CA ASN A 153 -7.45 -11.69 -15.60
C ASN A 153 -7.70 -10.34 -16.31
N GLY A 154 -8.94 -9.87 -16.25
CA GLY A 154 -9.34 -8.62 -16.88
C GLY A 154 -9.25 -7.38 -15.98
N ILE A 155 -8.82 -7.50 -14.71
CA ILE A 155 -8.66 -6.35 -13.82
C ILE A 155 -7.29 -5.71 -13.96
N VAL A 156 -7.20 -4.43 -13.63
CA VAL A 156 -5.93 -3.70 -13.64
C VAL A 156 -5.05 -4.18 -12.50
N THR A 157 -3.80 -4.47 -12.80
CA THR A 157 -2.79 -4.86 -11.81
C THR A 157 -1.68 -3.83 -11.73
N VAL A 158 -1.08 -3.68 -10.54
CA VAL A 158 0.17 -2.95 -10.36
C VAL A 158 1.22 -3.90 -9.81
N GLU A 159 2.41 -3.84 -10.38
CA GLU A 159 3.55 -4.58 -9.87
C GLU A 159 4.44 -3.65 -9.04
N ILE A 160 4.78 -4.11 -7.85
CA ILE A 160 5.74 -3.39 -6.99
C ILE A 160 7.12 -3.42 -7.63
N GLY A 161 7.37 -4.40 -8.51
CA GLY A 161 8.64 -4.66 -9.16
C GLY A 161 9.70 -5.15 -8.16
N GLY A 162 10.51 -6.11 -8.56
CA GLY A 162 11.68 -6.57 -7.79
C GLY A 162 12.90 -5.69 -8.06
N ALA A 163 13.90 -5.81 -7.19
CA ALA A 163 15.24 -5.34 -7.48
C ALA A 163 15.96 -6.35 -8.39
N GLU A 164 16.86 -5.87 -9.21
CA GLU A 164 17.70 -6.68 -10.08
C GLU A 164 19.02 -7.01 -9.38
N VAL A 165 19.48 -8.25 -9.54
CA VAL A 165 20.83 -8.65 -9.11
C VAL A 165 21.65 -8.86 -10.37
N ARG A 166 22.67 -8.03 -10.58
CA ARG A 166 23.52 -8.09 -11.77
C ARG A 166 24.94 -7.61 -11.43
N ASP A 167 25.93 -8.16 -12.08
CA ASP A 167 27.34 -7.73 -12.02
C ASP A 167 27.88 -7.56 -10.58
N GLY A 168 27.40 -8.39 -9.62
CA GLY A 168 27.83 -8.32 -8.23
C GLY A 168 27.20 -7.17 -7.44
N GLU A 169 26.11 -6.59 -7.92
CA GLU A 169 25.36 -5.54 -7.26
C GLU A 169 23.84 -5.80 -7.27
N VAL A 170 23.13 -5.19 -6.34
CA VAL A 170 21.67 -5.15 -6.31
C VAL A 170 21.21 -3.77 -6.71
N VAL A 171 20.45 -3.68 -7.79
CA VAL A 171 19.85 -2.43 -8.28
C VAL A 171 18.36 -2.41 -7.97
N GLY A 172 17.97 -1.49 -7.12
CA GLY A 172 16.59 -1.25 -6.75
C GLY A 172 16.20 0.22 -6.84
N ARG A 173 15.05 0.52 -6.30
CA ARG A 173 14.53 1.91 -6.25
C ARG A 173 13.74 2.15 -4.97
N VAL A 174 13.67 3.40 -4.56
CA VAL A 174 12.79 3.84 -3.47
C VAL A 174 11.33 3.71 -3.93
N ILE A 175 10.53 2.95 -3.19
CA ILE A 175 9.11 2.70 -3.47
C ILE A 175 8.18 3.45 -2.52
N TYR A 176 8.68 3.83 -1.34
CA TYR A 176 7.91 4.55 -0.33
C TYR A 176 8.84 5.35 0.57
N ILE A 177 8.41 6.51 1.03
CA ILE A 177 9.07 7.30 2.07
C ILE A 177 8.04 7.53 3.17
N ASP A 178 8.37 7.10 4.40
CA ASP A 178 7.50 7.24 5.54
C ASP A 178 7.53 8.66 6.14
N SER A 179 6.71 8.90 7.17
CA SER A 179 6.63 10.21 7.84
C SER A 179 7.90 10.60 8.62
N PHE A 180 8.75 9.62 8.95
CA PHE A 180 10.05 9.85 9.58
C PHE A 180 11.13 10.22 8.54
N GLY A 181 10.85 9.96 7.26
CA GLY A 181 11.78 10.16 6.16
C GLY A 181 12.67 8.95 5.89
N ASN A 182 12.30 7.78 6.39
CA ASN A 182 12.92 6.52 6.02
C ASN A 182 12.53 6.17 4.58
N ALA A 183 13.48 5.73 3.78
CA ALA A 183 13.27 5.42 2.38
C ALA A 183 13.24 3.88 2.17
N VAL A 184 12.03 3.36 2.03
CA VAL A 184 11.80 1.94 1.74
C VAL A 184 12.09 1.69 0.26
N THR A 185 12.90 0.66 -0.01
CA THR A 185 13.23 0.24 -1.37
C THR A 185 12.44 -1.01 -1.78
N ASN A 186 12.51 -1.38 -3.05
CA ASN A 186 12.02 -2.68 -3.54
C ASN A 186 13.09 -3.80 -3.44
N ILE A 187 14.17 -3.56 -2.71
CA ILE A 187 15.22 -4.54 -2.47
C ILE A 187 14.78 -5.47 -1.33
N HIS A 188 14.72 -6.75 -1.60
CA HIS A 188 14.47 -7.77 -0.58
C HIS A 188 15.78 -8.18 0.11
N PRO A 189 15.78 -8.52 1.40
CA PRO A 189 16.97 -9.04 2.10
C PRO A 189 17.65 -10.19 1.35
N ASN A 190 16.87 -11.05 0.70
CA ASN A 190 17.41 -12.18 -0.08
C ASN A 190 18.23 -11.72 -1.32
N ASN A 191 17.96 -10.53 -1.87
CA ASN A 191 18.78 -9.99 -2.95
C ASN A 191 20.21 -9.70 -2.46
N LEU A 192 20.36 -9.18 -1.24
CA LEU A 192 21.67 -8.91 -0.63
C LEU A 192 22.37 -10.21 -0.25
N ARG A 193 21.65 -11.18 0.32
CA ARG A 193 22.20 -12.49 0.68
C ARG A 193 22.71 -13.28 -0.53
N SER A 194 22.11 -13.11 -1.71
CA SER A 194 22.61 -13.74 -2.95
C SER A 194 23.98 -13.22 -3.37
N LEU A 195 24.41 -12.06 -2.85
CA LEU A 195 25.76 -11.51 -2.98
C LEU A 195 26.66 -11.76 -1.77
N SER A 196 26.28 -12.70 -0.88
CA SER A 196 26.98 -12.99 0.38
C SER A 196 27.08 -11.77 1.30
N ILE A 197 26.06 -10.90 1.28
CA ILE A 197 25.91 -9.77 2.21
C ILE A 197 24.88 -10.18 3.25
N ASP A 198 25.25 -10.14 4.52
CA ASP A 198 24.38 -10.47 5.63
C ASP A 198 24.18 -9.29 6.59
N GLU A 199 23.16 -9.39 7.43
CA GLU A 199 22.89 -8.43 8.46
C GLU A 199 24.05 -8.38 9.48
N GLY A 200 24.58 -7.20 9.69
CA GLY A 200 25.82 -6.93 10.42
C GLY A 200 26.95 -6.42 9.52
N ASP A 201 26.85 -6.64 8.22
CA ASP A 201 27.88 -6.21 7.28
C ASP A 201 27.82 -4.71 6.97
N LEU A 202 28.99 -4.18 6.60
CA LEU A 202 29.11 -2.89 5.93
C LEU A 202 28.87 -3.08 4.43
N VAL A 203 28.03 -2.24 3.85
CA VAL A 203 27.73 -2.24 2.41
C VAL A 203 28.06 -0.91 1.77
N ASN A 204 28.38 -0.92 0.50
CA ASN A 204 28.44 0.28 -0.32
C ASN A 204 27.05 0.53 -0.91
N VAL A 205 26.45 1.65 -0.55
CA VAL A 205 25.16 2.10 -1.11
C VAL A 205 25.42 3.29 -1.99
N GLU A 206 24.99 3.21 -3.25
CA GLU A 206 25.07 4.32 -4.19
C GLU A 206 23.67 4.89 -4.43
N VAL A 207 23.53 6.19 -4.24
CA VAL A 207 22.31 6.95 -4.56
C VAL A 207 22.70 8.32 -5.13
N ASN A 208 22.01 8.75 -6.18
CA ASN A 208 22.28 10.02 -6.87
C ASN A 208 23.76 10.18 -7.30
N GLY A 209 24.44 9.09 -7.65
CA GLY A 209 25.87 9.09 -8.05
C GLY A 209 26.87 9.25 -6.90
N VAL A 210 26.40 9.22 -5.65
CA VAL A 210 27.25 9.32 -4.45
C VAL A 210 27.25 7.98 -3.73
N GLN A 211 28.45 7.50 -3.37
CA GLN A 211 28.64 6.25 -2.63
C GLN A 211 28.76 6.51 -1.13
N TYR A 212 28.12 5.66 -0.35
CA TYR A 212 28.10 5.69 1.11
C TYR A 212 28.45 4.32 1.66
N LYS A 213 29.36 4.23 2.62
CA LYS A 213 29.58 3.02 3.42
C LYS A 213 28.57 3.02 4.57
N ILE A 214 27.63 2.11 4.54
CA ILE A 214 26.47 2.07 5.44
C ILE A 214 26.36 0.66 6.04
N PRO A 215 26.20 0.51 7.38
CA PRO A 215 25.99 -0.82 7.99
C PRO A 215 24.54 -1.31 7.77
N TRP A 216 24.40 -2.62 7.50
CA TRP A 216 23.10 -3.29 7.59
C TRP A 216 22.88 -3.78 9.01
N VAL A 217 21.97 -3.17 9.72
CA VAL A 217 21.77 -3.37 11.17
C VAL A 217 20.42 -3.99 11.51
N LYS A 218 20.28 -4.48 12.75
CA LYS A 218 19.03 -5.06 13.29
C LYS A 218 18.09 -4.03 13.87
N ALA A 219 18.64 -2.94 14.42
CA ALA A 219 17.88 -1.86 15.02
C ALA A 219 18.48 -0.51 14.69
N TYR A 220 17.64 0.54 14.66
CA TYR A 220 18.12 1.91 14.42
C TYR A 220 19.17 2.36 15.43
N SER A 221 19.06 1.86 16.67
CA SER A 221 19.98 2.17 17.79
C SER A 221 21.38 1.54 17.66
N ASP A 222 21.60 0.64 16.70
CA ASP A 222 22.90 -0.02 16.50
C ASP A 222 23.94 0.94 15.91
N VAL A 223 23.49 2.09 15.42
CA VAL A 223 24.37 3.19 15.02
C VAL A 223 24.12 4.43 15.88
N LYS A 224 25.13 5.30 15.98
CA LYS A 224 24.99 6.58 16.70
C LYS A 224 23.92 7.47 16.06
N GLN A 225 23.28 8.32 16.88
CA GLN A 225 22.35 9.33 16.39
C GLN A 225 22.92 10.12 15.20
N GLY A 226 22.09 10.37 14.20
CA GLY A 226 22.45 11.10 12.97
C GLY A 226 23.25 10.29 11.96
N LYS A 227 23.52 8.99 12.21
CA LYS A 227 24.24 8.13 11.26
C LYS A 227 23.29 7.37 10.35
N LEU A 228 23.71 7.20 9.10
CA LEU A 228 23.05 6.38 8.10
C LEU A 228 23.15 4.89 8.47
N LEU A 229 22.10 4.16 8.11
CA LEU A 229 22.01 2.71 8.23
C LEU A 229 21.10 2.17 7.11
N ILE A 230 21.23 0.90 6.79
CA ILE A 230 20.17 0.14 6.15
C ILE A 230 19.64 -0.90 7.14
N ILE A 231 18.36 -1.20 7.03
CA ILE A 231 17.65 -2.13 7.91
C ILE A 231 16.61 -2.90 7.12
N THR A 232 16.35 -4.14 7.53
CA THR A 232 15.17 -4.86 7.05
C THR A 232 13.95 -4.35 7.82
N ASN A 233 13.07 -3.65 7.14
CA ASN A 233 11.88 -3.09 7.77
C ASN A 233 10.77 -4.12 8.00
N SER A 234 9.67 -3.71 8.65
CA SER A 234 8.52 -4.58 8.97
C SER A 234 7.78 -5.12 7.74
N PHE A 235 8.05 -4.60 6.55
CA PHE A 235 7.49 -5.06 5.27
C PHE A 235 8.40 -6.04 4.53
N ASN A 236 9.52 -6.42 5.17
CA ASN A 236 10.55 -7.29 4.62
C ASN A 236 11.25 -6.72 3.38
N TYR A 237 11.44 -5.40 3.35
CA TYR A 237 12.27 -4.68 2.38
C TYR A 237 13.45 -4.02 3.06
N ILE A 238 14.51 -3.77 2.29
CA ILE A 238 15.64 -2.94 2.73
C ILE A 238 15.19 -1.48 2.72
N GLU A 239 15.44 -0.83 3.85
CA GLU A 239 15.13 0.56 4.09
C GLU A 239 16.40 1.35 4.38
N LEU A 240 16.56 2.52 3.73
CA LEU A 240 17.61 3.48 4.07
C LEU A 240 17.07 4.43 5.15
N SER A 241 17.80 4.51 6.26
CA SER A 241 17.38 5.30 7.42
C SER A 241 18.54 6.08 8.04
N VAL A 242 18.19 7.03 8.87
CA VAL A 242 19.12 7.76 9.74
C VAL A 242 18.61 7.63 11.18
N ASN A 243 19.45 7.14 12.08
CA ASN A 243 19.03 7.02 13.47
C ASN A 243 18.64 8.41 14.05
N GLN A 244 17.37 8.54 14.47
CA GLN A 244 16.73 9.79 14.91
C GLN A 244 16.92 10.96 13.91
N GLY A 245 16.84 10.65 12.61
CA GLY A 245 17.00 11.62 11.54
C GLY A 245 16.09 11.33 10.35
N ASN A 246 16.41 11.94 9.19
CA ASN A 246 15.60 11.84 7.99
C ASN A 246 16.50 11.46 6.80
N ALA A 247 16.44 10.19 6.38
CA ALA A 247 17.27 9.67 5.30
C ALA A 247 16.92 10.30 3.95
N SER A 248 15.64 10.52 3.68
CA SER A 248 15.20 11.09 2.40
C SER A 248 15.74 12.50 2.18
N LYS A 249 15.80 13.31 3.24
CA LYS A 249 16.42 14.65 3.17
C LYS A 249 17.95 14.57 3.08
N THR A 250 18.57 13.72 3.90
CA THR A 250 20.03 13.56 3.96
C THR A 250 20.60 13.10 2.62
N LEU A 251 19.95 12.13 1.98
CA LEU A 251 20.38 11.53 0.72
C LEU A 251 19.66 12.14 -0.51
N ARG A 252 18.78 13.13 -0.30
CA ARG A 252 17.96 13.77 -1.34
C ARG A 252 17.16 12.75 -2.16
N LEU A 253 16.55 11.77 -1.47
CA LEU A 253 15.77 10.71 -2.09
C LEU A 253 14.33 11.15 -2.32
N LYS A 254 13.76 10.63 -3.39
CA LYS A 254 12.32 10.66 -3.71
C LYS A 254 11.86 9.26 -4.14
N VAL A 255 10.57 9.02 -4.13
CA VAL A 255 10.01 7.79 -4.71
C VAL A 255 10.46 7.69 -6.17
N GLY A 256 10.96 6.52 -6.56
CA GLY A 256 11.59 6.25 -7.85
C GLY A 256 13.11 6.50 -7.90
N SER A 257 13.74 7.08 -6.87
CA SER A 257 15.21 7.20 -6.81
C SER A 257 15.86 5.82 -6.88
N GLU A 258 16.85 5.65 -7.75
CA GLU A 258 17.63 4.42 -7.85
C GLU A 258 18.52 4.25 -6.62
N VAL A 259 18.65 3.00 -6.18
CA VAL A 259 19.49 2.59 -5.06
C VAL A 259 20.28 1.37 -5.50
N VAL A 260 21.61 1.49 -5.49
CA VAL A 260 22.50 0.37 -5.82
C VAL A 260 23.22 -0.06 -4.56
N VAL A 261 23.21 -1.36 -4.25
CA VAL A 261 23.88 -1.93 -3.08
C VAL A 261 24.92 -2.95 -3.53
N LYS A 262 26.15 -2.82 -3.02
CA LYS A 262 27.31 -3.68 -3.34
C LYS A 262 27.98 -4.17 -2.06
N PRO A 263 28.67 -5.33 -2.09
CA PRO A 263 29.57 -5.70 -1.01
C PRO A 263 30.61 -4.60 -0.77
N CYS A 264 31.00 -4.42 0.50
CA CYS A 264 32.22 -3.69 0.81
C CYS A 264 33.40 -4.64 0.56
N GLY A 265 34.23 -4.32 -0.45
CA GLY A 265 35.51 -5.00 -0.66
C GLY A 265 36.51 -4.73 0.47
#